data_17a5c52e592ef6b756dd1e8145cc2ecc
#
_entry.id   17a5c52e592ef6b756dd1e8145cc2ecc
#
_cell.length_a   1.000
_cell.length_b   1.000
_cell.length_c   1.000
_cell.angle_alpha   90.00
_cell.angle_beta   90.00
_cell.angle_gamma   90.00
#
_symmetry.space_group_name_H-M   'P 1'
#
loop_
_entity.id
_entity.type
_entity.pdbx_description
1 polymer ?
#
loop_
_entity_poly.entity_id
_entity_poly.type
_entity_poly.pdbx_seq_one_letter_code
_entity_poly.pdbx_strand_id
1 'polypeptide(L)'
;ENVAMIGSVNVMDGDNNIISRNPGMVDYTGGVYCVDDPYGNVAPGVTVLSPDAATSGELCYALRGADGTAFKQTLGTDDHPWPFGNHAMVYAVPSDGFRCDGKPQGDVTYSNDAAGVEIPEHTYVDGFCEVCGNIDPEYLQPNEEGFYEISTDMQLAWFSQKIAQAEDRSLNVKLMNDIDMEAAANERFIAIGTESSPYTGTFDGDFHTIDYLEVNQPS
;
A
#
# COMPACT_ATOMS: atom_id res chain seq x y z
N GLU A 1 -2.73 -15.01 -2.15
CA GLU A 1 -2.29 -15.62 -3.42
C GLU A 1 -2.64 -14.71 -4.59
N ASN A 2 -1.75 -14.58 -5.57
CA ASN A 2 -1.97 -13.81 -6.80
C ASN A 2 -2.31 -14.76 -7.95
N VAL A 3 -3.21 -14.31 -8.84
CA VAL A 3 -3.58 -15.07 -10.04
C VAL A 3 -3.43 -14.19 -11.26
N ALA A 4 -2.87 -14.75 -12.32
CA ALA A 4 -2.79 -14.09 -13.60
C ALA A 4 -3.50 -14.92 -14.67
N MET A 5 -4.16 -14.22 -15.58
CA MET A 5 -4.70 -14.77 -16.80
C MET A 5 -3.93 -14.19 -17.99
N ILE A 6 -3.35 -15.07 -18.79
CA ILE A 6 -2.64 -14.69 -20.02
C ILE A 6 -3.53 -15.06 -21.20
N GLY A 7 -3.89 -14.06 -21.99
CA GLY A 7 -4.83 -14.19 -23.10
C GLY A 7 -6.30 -14.02 -22.72
N SER A 8 -7.20 -14.16 -23.70
CA SER A 8 -8.63 -14.00 -23.49
C SER A 8 -9.34 -15.33 -23.24
N VAL A 9 -10.18 -15.38 -22.21
CA VAL A 9 -11.10 -16.50 -21.96
C VAL A 9 -12.50 -16.11 -22.43
N ASN A 10 -13.09 -16.89 -23.29
CA ASN A 10 -14.47 -16.71 -23.73
C ASN A 10 -15.34 -17.80 -23.09
N VAL A 11 -16.41 -17.38 -22.41
CA VAL A 11 -17.48 -18.28 -21.99
C VAL A 11 -18.51 -18.29 -23.11
N MET A 12 -18.84 -19.50 -23.63
CA MET A 12 -19.79 -19.69 -24.74
C MET A 12 -21.03 -20.41 -24.23
N ASP A 13 -22.18 -20.10 -24.81
CA ASP A 13 -23.40 -20.89 -24.64
C ASP A 13 -23.38 -22.15 -25.49
N GLY A 14 -24.42 -22.97 -25.39
CA GLY A 14 -24.56 -24.22 -26.18
C GLY A 14 -24.63 -24.01 -27.68
N ASP A 15 -24.85 -22.81 -28.16
CA ASP A 15 -24.93 -22.40 -29.56
C ASP A 15 -23.64 -21.73 -30.06
N ASN A 16 -22.55 -21.78 -29.26
CA ASN A 16 -21.26 -21.15 -29.52
C ASN A 16 -21.29 -19.60 -29.57
N ASN A 17 -22.29 -18.94 -28.99
CA ASN A 17 -22.24 -17.50 -28.82
C ASN A 17 -21.39 -17.15 -27.61
N ILE A 18 -20.59 -16.10 -27.73
CA ILE A 18 -19.78 -15.59 -26.60
C ILE A 18 -20.72 -14.85 -25.67
N ILE A 19 -20.98 -15.42 -24.47
CA ILE A 19 -21.81 -14.82 -23.41
C ILE A 19 -21.02 -14.04 -22.37
N SER A 20 -19.70 -14.30 -22.27
CA SER A 20 -18.79 -13.53 -21.44
C SER A 20 -17.38 -13.61 -22.01
N ARG A 21 -16.66 -12.49 -21.87
CA ARG A 21 -15.23 -12.40 -22.20
C ARG A 21 -14.47 -12.05 -20.94
N ASN A 22 -13.34 -12.73 -20.71
CA ASN A 22 -12.49 -12.52 -19.53
C ASN A 22 -13.33 -12.43 -18.24
N PRO A 23 -14.12 -13.46 -17.90
CA PRO A 23 -14.89 -13.44 -16.67
C PRO A 23 -13.93 -13.25 -15.51
N GLY A 24 -14.05 -12.16 -14.77
CA GLY A 24 -13.25 -11.92 -13.59
C GLY A 24 -13.41 -13.06 -12.60
N MET A 25 -12.33 -13.43 -11.91
CA MET A 25 -12.44 -14.38 -10.83
C MET A 25 -13.09 -13.66 -9.66
N VAL A 26 -14.23 -14.17 -9.21
CA VAL A 26 -14.99 -13.64 -8.07
C VAL A 26 -14.46 -14.32 -6.81
N ASP A 27 -14.35 -13.57 -5.71
CA ASP A 27 -13.91 -14.04 -4.39
C ASP A 27 -12.40 -14.33 -4.25
N TYR A 28 -11.54 -13.43 -4.74
CA TYR A 28 -10.10 -13.53 -4.57
C TYR A 28 -9.56 -12.46 -3.63
N THR A 29 -8.76 -12.87 -2.63
CA THR A 29 -8.16 -11.95 -1.65
C THR A 29 -6.76 -11.43 -2.06
N GLY A 30 -6.24 -11.84 -3.21
CA GLY A 30 -4.97 -11.39 -3.78
C GLY A 30 -5.15 -10.46 -4.97
N GLY A 31 -4.05 -10.04 -5.60
CA GLY A 31 -4.09 -9.33 -6.86
C GLY A 31 -4.56 -10.23 -8.00
N VAL A 32 -5.49 -9.77 -8.82
CA VAL A 32 -5.92 -10.42 -10.07
C VAL A 32 -5.44 -9.59 -11.24
N TYR A 33 -4.77 -10.24 -12.18
CA TYR A 33 -4.13 -9.56 -13.31
C TYR A 33 -4.62 -10.13 -14.64
N CYS A 34 -4.82 -9.27 -15.61
CA CYS A 34 -5.11 -9.61 -17.01
C CYS A 34 -4.03 -9.00 -17.89
N VAL A 35 -3.41 -9.81 -18.72
CA VAL A 35 -2.47 -9.32 -19.73
C VAL A 35 -3.26 -9.03 -21.01
N ASP A 36 -3.19 -7.80 -21.46
CA ASP A 36 -3.88 -7.28 -22.64
C ASP A 36 -5.41 -7.44 -22.60
N ASP A 37 -6.13 -6.35 -22.42
CA ASP A 37 -7.60 -6.31 -22.56
C ASP A 37 -8.02 -5.47 -23.77
N PRO A 38 -7.94 -6.02 -24.99
CA PRO A 38 -8.27 -5.29 -26.19
C PRO A 38 -9.77 -4.94 -26.32
N TYR A 39 -10.60 -5.44 -25.42
CA TYR A 39 -12.06 -5.27 -25.47
C TYR A 39 -12.63 -4.42 -24.33
N GLY A 40 -11.83 -4.07 -23.32
CA GLY A 40 -12.27 -3.28 -22.16
C GLY A 40 -13.33 -3.97 -21.29
N ASN A 41 -13.28 -5.31 -21.18
CA ASN A 41 -14.32 -6.11 -20.53
C ASN A 41 -13.86 -6.85 -19.28
N VAL A 42 -12.78 -6.40 -18.63
CA VAL A 42 -12.35 -6.99 -17.34
C VAL A 42 -13.30 -6.62 -16.20
N ALA A 43 -13.46 -7.55 -15.28
CA ALA A 43 -14.27 -7.32 -14.09
C ALA A 43 -13.65 -6.25 -13.17
N PRO A 44 -14.46 -5.55 -12.35
CA PRO A 44 -13.94 -4.64 -11.34
C PRO A 44 -12.92 -5.33 -10.42
N GLY A 45 -11.82 -4.66 -10.12
CA GLY A 45 -10.76 -5.19 -9.25
C GLY A 45 -9.67 -5.99 -9.98
N VAL A 46 -9.79 -6.18 -11.30
CA VAL A 46 -8.73 -6.77 -12.13
C VAL A 46 -7.79 -5.68 -12.61
N THR A 47 -6.49 -5.86 -12.41
CA THR A 47 -5.46 -4.97 -12.96
C THR A 47 -5.09 -5.42 -14.36
N VAL A 48 -5.25 -4.54 -15.34
CA VAL A 48 -4.82 -4.78 -16.73
C VAL A 48 -3.36 -4.38 -16.85
N LEU A 49 -2.55 -5.31 -17.34
CA LEU A 49 -1.13 -5.11 -17.62
C LEU A 49 -0.90 -4.88 -19.12
N SER A 50 0.31 -4.48 -19.48
CA SER A 50 0.70 -4.28 -20.88
C SER A 50 0.58 -5.57 -21.71
N PRO A 51 0.43 -5.48 -23.04
CA PRO A 51 0.32 -6.66 -23.93
C PRO A 51 1.54 -7.59 -23.85
N ASP A 52 2.72 -7.06 -23.55
CA ASP A 52 3.98 -7.78 -23.43
C ASP A 52 4.34 -8.13 -21.97
N ALA A 53 3.44 -7.87 -21.01
CA ALA A 53 3.70 -8.09 -19.57
C ALA A 53 4.15 -9.52 -19.24
N ALA A 54 3.70 -10.51 -20.01
CA ALA A 54 4.09 -11.91 -19.78
C ALA A 54 5.58 -12.16 -20.04
N THR A 55 6.18 -11.43 -20.99
CA THR A 55 7.58 -11.61 -21.42
C THR A 55 8.52 -10.51 -20.91
N SER A 56 7.99 -9.32 -20.66
CA SER A 56 8.78 -8.15 -20.20
C SER A 56 9.23 -8.22 -18.74
N GLY A 57 8.61 -9.08 -17.94
CA GLY A 57 8.82 -9.14 -16.49
C GLY A 57 7.75 -8.42 -15.66
N GLU A 58 6.90 -7.61 -16.26
CA GLU A 58 5.84 -6.86 -15.58
C GLU A 58 4.92 -7.78 -14.79
N LEU A 59 4.41 -8.83 -15.45
CA LEU A 59 3.54 -9.82 -14.83
C LEU A 59 4.25 -10.58 -13.70
N CYS A 60 5.51 -10.94 -13.87
CA CYS A 60 6.31 -11.60 -12.83
C CYS A 60 6.46 -10.71 -11.59
N TYR A 61 6.77 -9.43 -11.82
CA TYR A 61 6.90 -8.45 -10.75
C TYR A 61 5.56 -8.22 -10.02
N ALA A 62 4.44 -8.17 -10.74
CA ALA A 62 3.11 -8.06 -10.16
C ALA A 62 2.72 -9.27 -9.30
N LEU A 63 3.13 -10.48 -9.72
CA LEU A 63 2.81 -11.75 -9.04
C LEU A 63 3.77 -12.12 -7.90
N ARG A 64 4.85 -11.37 -7.67
CA ARG A 64 5.94 -11.74 -6.77
C ARG A 64 5.54 -12.02 -5.32
N GLY A 65 4.35 -11.58 -4.88
CA GLY A 65 3.90 -11.69 -3.49
C GLY A 65 4.59 -10.69 -2.55
N ALA A 66 4.25 -10.74 -1.27
CA ALA A 66 4.77 -9.80 -0.26
C ALA A 66 6.27 -9.99 0.01
N ASP A 67 6.78 -11.21 -0.10
CA ASP A 67 8.20 -11.57 0.09
C ASP A 67 9.05 -11.40 -1.18
N GLY A 68 8.42 -11.02 -2.30
CA GLY A 68 9.09 -10.82 -3.58
C GLY A 68 9.51 -12.10 -4.31
N THR A 69 9.15 -13.29 -3.83
CA THR A 69 9.72 -14.56 -4.30
C THR A 69 8.73 -15.55 -4.88
N ALA A 70 7.42 -15.25 -4.82
CA ALA A 70 6.36 -16.19 -5.22
C ALA A 70 6.43 -16.62 -6.70
N PHE A 71 6.87 -15.70 -7.57
CA PHE A 71 7.08 -15.97 -8.99
C PHE A 71 8.44 -15.46 -9.44
N LYS A 72 9.04 -16.17 -10.41
CA LYS A 72 10.36 -15.87 -10.99
C LYS A 72 10.27 -16.00 -12.51
N GLN A 73 11.17 -15.32 -13.22
CA GLN A 73 11.24 -15.36 -14.68
C GLN A 73 12.64 -14.98 -15.14
N THR A 74 13.25 -15.79 -15.99
CA THR A 74 14.50 -15.45 -16.66
C THR A 74 14.16 -14.70 -17.94
N LEU A 75 14.27 -13.37 -17.88
CA LEU A 75 13.90 -12.48 -19.00
C LEU A 75 14.70 -12.81 -20.26
N GLY A 76 14.02 -12.80 -21.40
CA GLY A 76 14.61 -13.18 -22.69
C GLY A 76 14.72 -14.70 -22.92
N THR A 77 14.36 -15.53 -21.94
CA THR A 77 14.35 -16.99 -22.06
C THR A 77 12.97 -17.57 -21.78
N ASP A 78 12.35 -17.10 -20.68
CA ASP A 78 11.02 -17.56 -20.29
C ASP A 78 9.94 -16.71 -20.98
N ASP A 79 8.90 -17.34 -21.46
CA ASP A 79 7.76 -16.70 -22.10
C ASP A 79 6.66 -16.27 -21.11
N HIS A 80 6.79 -16.66 -19.85
CA HIS A 80 5.90 -16.27 -18.74
C HIS A 80 6.55 -16.51 -17.36
N PRO A 81 5.98 -15.96 -16.28
CA PRO A 81 6.44 -16.23 -14.92
C PRO A 81 6.17 -17.66 -14.45
N TRP A 82 7.07 -18.18 -13.61
CA TRP A 82 6.98 -19.51 -13.01
C TRP A 82 6.92 -19.43 -11.49
N PRO A 83 6.02 -20.16 -10.81
CA PRO A 83 5.94 -20.17 -9.36
C PRO A 83 7.01 -21.06 -8.69
N PHE A 84 7.72 -21.87 -9.46
CA PHE A 84 8.77 -22.77 -8.99
C PHE A 84 9.80 -23.04 -10.07
N GLY A 85 10.91 -23.65 -9.69
CA GLY A 85 12.02 -23.94 -10.59
C GLY A 85 13.19 -22.98 -10.42
N ASN A 86 14.20 -23.16 -11.27
CA ASN A 86 15.41 -22.36 -11.23
C ASN A 86 15.35 -21.20 -12.23
N HIS A 87 14.48 -20.24 -11.94
CA HIS A 87 14.32 -19.01 -12.72
C HIS A 87 14.88 -17.83 -11.95
N ALA A 88 15.21 -16.74 -12.64
CA ALA A 88 15.77 -15.54 -12.04
C ALA A 88 14.69 -14.68 -11.37
N MET A 89 15.11 -13.91 -10.37
CA MET A 89 14.26 -12.86 -9.81
C MET A 89 14.08 -11.74 -10.83
N VAL A 90 12.91 -11.08 -10.79
CA VAL A 90 12.61 -9.89 -11.58
C VAL A 90 12.51 -8.67 -10.69
N TYR A 91 13.24 -7.63 -11.05
CA TYR A 91 13.28 -6.34 -10.37
C TYR A 91 12.68 -5.26 -11.26
N ALA A 92 11.93 -4.34 -10.66
CA ALA A 92 11.54 -3.11 -11.34
C ALA A 92 12.74 -2.16 -11.40
N VAL A 93 12.90 -1.50 -12.53
CA VAL A 93 13.94 -0.48 -12.78
C VAL A 93 13.23 0.78 -13.26
N PRO A 94 12.77 1.64 -12.35
CA PRO A 94 12.12 2.90 -12.70
C PRO A 94 13.12 3.92 -13.21
N SER A 95 12.71 4.76 -14.18
CA SER A 95 13.58 5.79 -14.79
C SER A 95 14.03 6.87 -13.79
N ASP A 96 13.18 7.18 -12.82
CA ASP A 96 13.42 8.23 -11.83
C ASP A 96 13.67 7.65 -10.41
N GLY A 97 14.00 6.35 -10.33
CA GLY A 97 14.29 5.67 -9.06
C GLY A 97 13.03 5.31 -8.27
N PHE A 98 13.24 4.97 -7.01
CA PHE A 98 12.15 4.65 -6.09
C PHE A 98 11.91 5.80 -5.09
N ARG A 99 10.67 5.93 -4.66
CA ARG A 99 10.35 6.69 -3.44
C ARG A 99 10.76 5.88 -2.22
N CYS A 100 10.88 6.54 -1.06
CA CYS A 100 11.19 5.90 0.21
C CYS A 100 10.12 4.88 0.68
N ASP A 101 8.90 4.89 0.12
CA ASP A 101 7.87 3.88 0.34
C ASP A 101 7.95 2.69 -0.65
N GLY A 102 9.01 2.62 -1.44
CA GLY A 102 9.26 1.56 -2.42
C GLY A 102 8.45 1.68 -3.70
N LYS A 103 7.68 2.75 -3.89
CA LYS A 103 6.94 2.98 -5.14
C LYS A 103 7.87 3.46 -6.23
N PRO A 104 7.82 2.86 -7.43
CA PRO A 104 8.62 3.30 -8.56
C PRO A 104 8.15 4.66 -9.08
N GLN A 105 9.08 5.46 -9.61
CA GLN A 105 8.84 6.77 -10.22
C GLN A 105 9.25 6.77 -11.69
N GLY A 106 8.48 7.48 -12.53
CA GLY A 106 8.69 7.50 -13.97
C GLY A 106 8.30 6.20 -14.68
N ASP A 107 8.87 5.97 -15.84
CA ASP A 107 8.65 4.75 -16.62
C ASP A 107 9.37 3.57 -15.98
N VAL A 108 8.69 2.43 -15.88
CA VAL A 108 9.23 1.23 -15.24
C VAL A 108 9.62 0.21 -16.32
N THR A 109 10.86 -0.23 -16.27
CA THR A 109 11.35 -1.41 -16.99
C THR A 109 11.66 -2.53 -16.02
N TYR A 110 11.96 -3.73 -16.51
CA TYR A 110 12.21 -4.89 -15.67
C TYR A 110 13.53 -5.56 -16.03
N SER A 111 14.22 -6.08 -15.01
CA SER A 111 15.54 -6.70 -15.16
C SER A 111 15.69 -7.90 -14.23
N ASN A 112 16.55 -8.84 -14.61
CA ASN A 112 17.03 -9.88 -13.68
C ASN A 112 18.23 -9.43 -12.84
N ASP A 113 18.78 -8.25 -13.12
CA ASP A 113 19.83 -7.64 -12.32
C ASP A 113 19.22 -6.71 -11.25
N ALA A 114 19.65 -6.87 -10.01
CA ALA A 114 19.27 -6.03 -8.89
C ALA A 114 19.98 -4.65 -8.88
N ALA A 115 20.87 -4.38 -9.83
CA ALA A 115 21.56 -3.10 -9.91
C ALA A 115 20.57 -1.95 -10.10
N GLY A 116 20.66 -0.92 -9.25
CA GLY A 116 19.78 0.26 -9.28
C GLY A 116 18.48 0.12 -8.49
N VAL A 117 18.26 -0.97 -7.77
CA VAL A 117 17.13 -1.13 -6.83
C VAL A 117 17.53 -0.56 -5.47
N GLU A 118 17.73 0.75 -5.39
CA GLU A 118 17.91 1.44 -4.11
C GLU A 118 16.60 2.15 -3.73
N ILE A 119 16.07 1.81 -2.54
CA ILE A 119 14.95 2.54 -1.94
C ILE A 119 15.56 3.57 -0.98
N PRO A 120 15.33 4.88 -1.21
CA PRO A 120 15.83 5.92 -0.32
C PRO A 120 15.29 5.77 1.10
N GLU A 121 16.07 6.19 2.09
CA GLU A 121 15.59 6.28 3.46
C GLU A 121 14.52 7.37 3.61
N HIS A 122 13.67 7.25 4.63
CA HIS A 122 12.71 8.29 4.97
C HIS A 122 13.39 9.51 5.56
N THR A 123 12.95 10.70 5.17
CA THR A 123 13.30 11.97 5.81
C THR A 123 12.09 12.47 6.56
N TYR A 124 12.17 12.49 7.88
CA TYR A 124 11.05 12.86 8.74
C TYR A 124 11.15 14.30 9.23
N VAL A 125 10.01 14.99 9.21
CA VAL A 125 9.80 16.30 9.82
C VAL A 125 8.50 16.22 10.62
N ASP A 126 8.54 16.64 11.88
CA ASP A 126 7.40 16.60 12.82
C ASP A 126 6.68 15.24 12.85
N GLY A 127 7.46 14.16 12.76
CA GLY A 127 6.96 12.79 12.85
C GLY A 127 6.40 12.22 11.54
N PHE A 128 6.53 12.93 10.40
CA PHE A 128 6.03 12.49 9.10
C PHE A 128 7.11 12.57 8.02
N CYS A 129 7.14 11.57 7.16
CA CYS A 129 8.02 11.62 5.99
C CYS A 129 7.52 12.66 4.98
N GLU A 130 8.39 13.59 4.59
CA GLU A 130 8.05 14.65 3.64
C GLU A 130 7.70 14.14 2.24
N VAL A 131 8.18 12.95 1.86
CA VAL A 131 7.99 12.38 0.53
C VAL A 131 6.75 11.48 0.45
N CYS A 132 6.59 10.55 1.41
CA CYS A 132 5.52 9.54 1.34
C CYS A 132 4.41 9.74 2.38
N GLY A 133 4.62 10.60 3.37
CA GLY A 133 3.66 10.85 4.45
C GLY A 133 3.61 9.78 5.55
N ASN A 134 4.41 8.72 5.45
CA ASN A 134 4.48 7.71 6.49
C ASN A 134 4.97 8.31 7.81
N ILE A 135 4.43 7.80 8.91
CA ILE A 135 4.85 8.25 10.24
C ILE A 135 6.24 7.70 10.60
N ASP A 136 7.00 8.49 11.35
CA ASP A 136 8.19 8.04 12.04
C ASP A 136 7.78 7.19 13.26
N PRO A 137 8.06 5.89 13.28
CA PRO A 137 7.65 5.03 14.39
C PRO A 137 8.30 5.40 15.73
N GLU A 138 9.40 6.18 15.70
CA GLU A 138 10.18 6.55 16.87
C GLU A 138 10.00 8.02 17.31
N TYR A 139 9.15 8.80 16.63
CA TYR A 139 8.95 10.23 16.88
C TYR A 139 8.54 10.53 18.32
N LEU A 140 7.58 9.77 18.85
CA LEU A 140 7.20 9.83 20.26
C LEU A 140 7.32 8.44 20.88
N GLN A 141 7.78 8.42 22.13
CA GLN A 141 7.82 7.22 22.95
C GLN A 141 6.95 7.43 24.20
N PRO A 142 6.31 6.38 24.71
CA PRO A 142 5.55 6.49 25.94
C PRO A 142 6.48 6.79 27.13
N ASN A 143 5.99 7.57 28.08
CA ASN A 143 6.68 7.82 29.33
C ASN A 143 6.70 6.56 30.23
N GLU A 144 7.28 6.67 31.42
CA GLU A 144 7.40 5.56 32.38
C GLU A 144 6.03 4.98 32.83
N GLU A 145 4.96 5.77 32.72
CA GLU A 145 3.59 5.36 33.03
C GLU A 145 2.86 4.76 31.82
N GLY A 146 3.49 4.72 30.65
CA GLY A 146 2.94 4.17 29.40
C GLY A 146 2.08 5.15 28.61
N PHE A 147 2.16 6.47 28.88
CA PHE A 147 1.42 7.49 28.14
C PHE A 147 2.30 8.17 27.10
N TYR A 148 1.77 8.34 25.88
CA TYR A 148 2.29 9.24 24.87
C TYR A 148 1.89 10.68 25.25
N GLU A 149 2.86 11.55 25.47
CA GLU A 149 2.66 12.94 25.86
C GLU A 149 2.56 13.84 24.62
N ILE A 150 1.39 14.45 24.42
CA ILE A 150 1.06 15.28 23.25
C ILE A 150 1.08 16.74 23.65
N SER A 151 1.95 17.51 22.99
CA SER A 151 2.13 18.95 23.24
C SER A 151 1.83 19.82 22.00
N THR A 152 1.71 19.22 20.83
CA THR A 152 1.47 19.92 19.55
C THR A 152 0.42 19.21 18.72
N ASP A 153 -0.16 19.93 17.77
CA ASP A 153 -1.12 19.44 16.78
C ASP A 153 -0.53 18.32 15.90
N MET A 154 0.71 18.47 15.44
CA MET A 154 1.40 17.44 14.66
C MET A 154 1.63 16.15 15.46
N GLN A 155 1.91 16.26 16.76
CA GLN A 155 2.00 15.08 17.64
C GLN A 155 0.65 14.39 17.80
N LEU A 156 -0.45 15.15 17.87
CA LEU A 156 -1.80 14.58 17.91
C LEU A 156 -2.16 13.89 16.59
N ALA A 157 -1.83 14.51 15.46
CA ALA A 157 -2.00 13.91 14.15
C ALA A 157 -1.17 12.62 13.99
N TRP A 158 0.09 12.64 14.44
CA TRP A 158 0.95 11.45 14.45
C TRP A 158 0.35 10.32 15.30
N PHE A 159 -0.11 10.62 16.52
CA PHE A 159 -0.72 9.62 17.39
C PHE A 159 -1.98 9.00 16.76
N SER A 160 -2.81 9.80 16.09
CA SER A 160 -3.99 9.31 15.38
C SER A 160 -3.64 8.25 14.32
N GLN A 161 -2.60 8.50 13.54
CA GLN A 161 -2.11 7.55 12.53
C GLN A 161 -1.38 6.35 13.17
N LYS A 162 -0.67 6.56 14.28
CA LYS A 162 -0.04 5.46 15.04
C LYS A 162 -1.09 4.46 15.50
N ILE A 163 -2.20 4.92 16.06
CA ILE A 163 -3.33 4.06 16.46
C ILE A 163 -3.95 3.33 15.28
N ALA A 164 -4.12 3.99 14.13
CA ALA A 164 -4.71 3.35 12.95
C ALA A 164 -3.84 2.23 12.39
N GLN A 165 -2.51 2.35 12.49
CA GLN A 165 -1.54 1.36 12.01
C GLN A 165 -1.21 0.28 13.06
N ALA A 166 -1.53 0.52 14.35
CA ALA A 166 -1.20 -0.40 15.43
C ALA A 166 -2.13 -1.63 15.43
N GLU A 167 -1.56 -2.80 15.68
CA GLU A 167 -2.34 -4.00 16.02
C GLU A 167 -2.99 -3.84 17.40
N ASP A 168 -2.29 -3.21 18.35
CA ASP A 168 -2.78 -2.88 19.68
C ASP A 168 -3.33 -1.45 19.71
N ARG A 169 -4.63 -1.31 19.94
CA ARG A 169 -5.35 -0.03 20.01
C ARG A 169 -5.55 0.48 21.45
N SER A 170 -4.79 -0.08 22.39
CA SER A 170 -4.85 0.28 23.81
C SER A 170 -3.77 1.28 24.24
N LEU A 171 -3.03 1.88 23.29
CA LEU A 171 -2.00 2.88 23.61
C LEU A 171 -2.64 4.08 24.34
N ASN A 172 -2.02 4.50 25.45
CA ASN A 172 -2.52 5.61 26.24
C ASN A 172 -1.90 6.94 25.79
N VAL A 173 -2.69 8.01 25.83
CA VAL A 173 -2.25 9.35 25.46
C VAL A 173 -2.68 10.36 26.52
N LYS A 174 -1.83 11.36 26.73
CA LYS A 174 -2.08 12.49 27.61
C LYS A 174 -1.76 13.80 26.91
N LEU A 175 -2.69 14.77 27.00
CA LEU A 175 -2.41 16.13 26.54
C LEU A 175 -1.57 16.86 27.59
N MET A 176 -0.59 17.59 27.10
CA MET A 176 0.32 18.39 27.95
C MET A 176 0.07 19.89 27.79
N ASN A 177 -0.66 20.30 26.77
CA ASN A 177 -1.05 21.68 26.47
C ASN A 177 -2.42 21.70 25.78
N ASP A 178 -3.04 22.87 25.72
CA ASP A 178 -4.12 23.13 24.76
C ASP A 178 -3.56 23.01 23.35
N ILE A 179 -4.29 22.32 22.49
CA ILE A 179 -3.89 22.04 21.12
C ILE A 179 -4.79 22.84 20.16
N ASP A 180 -4.15 23.67 19.34
CA ASP A 180 -4.79 24.41 18.26
C ASP A 180 -4.45 23.73 16.92
N MET A 181 -5.42 23.02 16.33
CA MET A 181 -5.19 22.21 15.13
C MET A 181 -5.06 23.10 13.89
N GLU A 182 -3.85 23.21 13.38
CA GLU A 182 -3.59 23.88 12.11
C GLU A 182 -3.94 23.02 10.88
N ALA A 183 -4.04 23.63 9.71
CA ALA A 183 -4.43 22.96 8.48
C ALA A 183 -3.54 21.75 8.15
N ALA A 184 -2.22 21.88 8.32
CA ALA A 184 -1.26 20.81 8.02
C ALA A 184 -1.44 19.58 8.94
N ALA A 185 -1.80 19.78 10.20
CA ALA A 185 -2.08 18.70 11.13
C ALA A 185 -3.45 18.07 10.85
N ASN A 186 -4.47 18.88 10.51
CA ASN A 186 -5.79 18.41 10.14
C ASN A 186 -5.78 17.54 8.87
N GLU A 187 -4.95 17.87 7.86
CA GLU A 187 -4.77 17.04 6.66
C GLU A 187 -4.19 15.66 6.97
N ARG A 188 -3.46 15.52 8.07
CA ARG A 188 -2.80 14.28 8.49
C ARG A 188 -3.57 13.52 9.57
N PHE A 189 -4.48 14.20 10.28
CA PHE A 189 -5.27 13.60 11.35
C PHE A 189 -6.34 12.65 10.78
N ILE A 190 -6.44 11.49 11.38
CA ILE A 190 -7.50 10.51 11.10
C ILE A 190 -8.24 10.17 12.38
N ALA A 191 -9.49 9.70 12.29
CA ALA A 191 -10.27 9.37 13.47
C ALA A 191 -9.57 8.29 14.31
N ILE A 192 -9.47 8.52 15.62
CA ILE A 192 -8.93 7.59 16.58
C ILE A 192 -9.98 6.52 16.88
N GLY A 193 -9.83 5.37 16.20
CA GLY A 193 -10.78 4.26 16.25
C GLY A 193 -11.94 4.36 15.25
N THR A 194 -12.53 3.22 14.95
CA THR A 194 -13.69 3.06 14.07
C THR A 194 -14.69 2.11 14.72
N GLU A 195 -15.89 1.97 14.17
CA GLU A 195 -16.90 1.01 14.66
C GLU A 195 -16.37 -0.44 14.65
N SER A 196 -15.64 -0.82 13.59
CA SER A 196 -15.05 -2.17 13.45
C SER A 196 -13.73 -2.35 14.20
N SER A 197 -13.08 -1.26 14.59
CA SER A 197 -11.77 -1.25 15.25
C SER A 197 -11.72 -0.11 16.27
N PRO A 198 -12.45 -0.22 17.39
CA PRO A 198 -12.54 0.85 18.38
C PRO A 198 -11.21 1.07 19.09
N TYR A 199 -10.96 2.32 19.46
CA TYR A 199 -9.87 2.66 20.37
C TYR A 199 -10.25 2.19 21.79
N THR A 200 -9.31 1.56 22.48
CA THR A 200 -9.51 0.96 23.82
C THR A 200 -8.54 1.50 24.87
N GLY A 201 -7.63 2.40 24.47
CA GLY A 201 -6.69 3.05 25.38
C GLY A 201 -7.35 4.18 26.20
N THR A 202 -6.54 4.83 27.01
CA THR A 202 -6.92 6.01 27.79
C THR A 202 -6.53 7.27 27.04
N PHE A 203 -7.49 8.17 26.79
CA PHE A 203 -7.23 9.52 26.33
C PHE A 203 -7.42 10.48 27.51
N ASP A 204 -6.30 10.93 28.11
CA ASP A 204 -6.30 11.87 29.23
C ASP A 204 -6.13 13.30 28.70
N GLY A 205 -7.17 14.07 28.73
CA GLY A 205 -7.13 15.48 28.32
C GLY A 205 -6.48 16.42 29.35
N ASP A 206 -6.31 16.00 30.60
CA ASP A 206 -5.72 16.77 31.71
C ASP A 206 -6.22 18.24 31.76
N PHE A 207 -7.52 18.45 31.50
CA PHE A 207 -8.21 19.76 31.40
C PHE A 207 -7.78 20.64 30.21
N HIS A 208 -6.98 20.13 29.29
CA HIS A 208 -6.64 20.83 28.05
C HIS A 208 -7.73 20.69 26.97
N THR A 209 -7.74 21.65 26.05
CA THR A 209 -8.69 21.69 24.91
C THR A 209 -8.01 21.32 23.61
N ILE A 210 -8.81 20.83 22.66
CA ILE A 210 -8.41 20.67 21.28
C ILE A 210 -9.36 21.52 20.45
N ASP A 211 -8.83 22.61 19.88
CA ASP A 211 -9.59 23.55 19.08
C ASP A 211 -9.35 23.31 17.57
N TYR A 212 -10.33 23.63 16.73
CA TYR A 212 -10.30 23.54 15.27
C TYR A 212 -9.98 22.14 14.70
N LEU A 213 -10.28 21.08 15.44
CA LEU A 213 -10.11 19.71 14.96
C LEU A 213 -11.11 19.42 13.84
N GLU A 214 -10.62 19.08 12.66
CA GLU A 214 -11.40 18.63 11.51
C GLU A 214 -11.15 17.15 11.24
N VAL A 215 -12.21 16.35 11.16
CA VAL A 215 -12.15 14.93 10.83
C VAL A 215 -12.75 14.72 9.45
N ASN A 216 -11.91 14.74 8.43
CA ASN A 216 -12.29 14.48 7.05
C ASN A 216 -12.13 13.00 6.74
N GLN A 217 -13.10 12.16 7.09
CA GLN A 217 -13.12 10.77 6.66
C GLN A 217 -14.07 10.61 5.47
N PRO A 218 -13.61 10.03 4.34
CA PRO A 218 -14.53 9.59 3.32
C PRO A 218 -15.40 8.47 3.90
N SER A 219 -16.69 8.63 3.78
CA SER A 219 -17.74 7.66 4.16
C SER A 219 -17.66 6.40 3.31
#